data_efb86c77a2c3857fee8cf9cbaae00ce8
#
_entry.id   efb86c77a2c3857fee8cf9cbaae00ce8
#
_cell.length_a   1.000
_cell.length_b   1.000
_cell.length_c   1.000
_cell.angle_alpha   90.00
_cell.angle_beta   90.00
_cell.angle_gamma   90.00
#
_symmetry.space_group_name_H-M   'P 1'
#
loop_
_entity.id
_entity.type
_entity.pdbx_description
1 polymer ?
#
loop_
_entity_poly.entity_id
_entity_poly.type
_entity_poly.pdbx_seq_one_letter_code
_entity_poly.pdbx_strand_id
1 'polypeptide(L)'
;MNKRLLLSFAAIMGAMTSFAYNVGEYVYTHDAKFKVVGENILTNGNFSANYDGWKDYADGALSPDYWSIETGAAQDGKGNVIQSADAAADLTGNYMYQAVPFETGKSYVITFKMKGVEPGTSSITQKTSNYVDVFANADGTTSKTADRFQQVATTDAISAEWTSYSYSFTDTVTGGSTGYIVVSFGQLAQGTQISDISINEVEQVYDSRIADKEIAYAKSLLAIDDFKNGRDDFAGILEGVEAMFKTSEMDDVASAEETLKSFVEAENEFLDANSYDVSSMIDSKTLWRTKLQKANGTYGDWYVEGSKRWFHDPSSDPYIRDYIQASYNLPAGTAKIVKEMPAGKYFFSCESKGYRMAGTSSALRNTPDYTYVVEGAKVFIGNDSVSFNLDQRNFERHFVMSTLADGETLNAGFWHPATSVDNKLGGQVFMQTPVLRIVGDNANGEMQKYVEDYVSLKAIATQANALKVMLDSAVVVSAKAEYPWGKAEL
;
A
#
# COMPACT_ATOMS: atom_id res chain seq x y z
N MET A 1 -6.03 14.65 -29.82
CA MET A 1 -4.82 15.20 -29.16
C MET A 1 -5.08 15.16 -27.65
N ASN A 2 -4.86 13.98 -27.05
CA ASN A 2 -5.18 13.74 -25.64
C ASN A 2 -3.98 14.10 -24.78
N LYS A 3 -4.13 15.17 -23.99
CA LYS A 3 -3.17 15.53 -22.95
C LYS A 3 -3.33 14.54 -21.81
N ARG A 4 -2.36 13.65 -21.64
CA ARG A 4 -2.19 12.83 -20.45
C ARG A 4 -2.00 13.75 -19.25
N LEU A 5 -2.96 13.76 -18.34
CA LEU A 5 -2.79 14.34 -17.02
C LEU A 5 -1.96 13.33 -16.21
N LEU A 6 -0.65 13.50 -16.19
CA LEU A 6 0.21 12.91 -15.17
C LEU A 6 -0.07 13.70 -13.87
N LEU A 7 -0.89 13.16 -13.01
CA LEU A 7 -0.91 13.55 -11.60
C LEU A 7 0.29 12.89 -10.93
N SER A 8 1.44 13.56 -11.00
CA SER A 8 2.52 13.32 -10.06
C SER A 8 2.03 13.78 -8.69
N PHE A 9 1.80 12.87 -7.77
CA PHE A 9 1.73 13.17 -6.36
C PHE A 9 3.12 13.63 -5.92
N ALA A 10 3.42 14.89 -6.16
CA ALA A 10 4.42 15.57 -5.39
C ALA A 10 3.85 15.64 -3.97
N ALA A 11 4.48 14.94 -3.04
CA ALA A 11 4.28 15.17 -1.64
C ALA A 11 4.33 16.68 -1.43
N ILE A 12 3.24 17.27 -0.97
CA ILE A 12 3.23 18.65 -0.50
C ILE A 12 3.99 18.61 0.83
N MET A 13 5.30 18.55 0.73
CA MET A 13 6.18 18.93 1.82
C MET A 13 6.24 20.44 1.77
N GLY A 14 5.33 21.10 2.49
CA GLY A 14 5.44 22.51 2.77
C GLY A 14 6.86 22.76 3.29
N ALA A 15 7.52 23.78 2.77
CA ALA A 15 8.82 24.20 3.21
C ALA A 15 8.74 24.55 4.71
N MET A 16 8.97 23.58 5.59
CA MET A 16 9.13 23.81 7.01
C MET A 16 10.54 24.37 7.23
N THR A 17 10.60 25.60 7.65
CA THR A 17 11.85 26.30 7.99
C THR A 17 12.33 25.99 9.42
N SER A 18 11.62 25.14 10.16
CA SER A 18 11.99 24.76 11.51
C SER A 18 12.73 23.43 11.53
N PHE A 19 13.78 23.38 12.31
CA PHE A 19 14.62 22.23 12.53
C PHE A 19 13.89 21.11 13.33
N ALA A 20 12.89 21.46 14.12
CA ALA A 20 12.04 20.53 14.89
C ALA A 20 10.58 20.90 14.71
N TYR A 21 9.70 19.92 14.87
CA TYR A 21 8.27 20.16 14.88
C TYR A 21 7.85 20.91 16.15
N ASN A 22 6.92 21.85 16.00
CA ASN A 22 6.31 22.56 17.12
C ASN A 22 5.12 21.76 17.66
N VAL A 23 4.80 21.97 18.92
CA VAL A 23 3.60 21.41 19.54
C VAL A 23 2.35 21.86 18.75
N GLY A 24 1.51 20.88 18.39
CA GLY A 24 0.31 21.08 17.58
C GLY A 24 0.50 20.81 16.08
N GLU A 25 1.75 20.69 15.59
CA GLU A 25 2.03 20.31 14.20
C GLU A 25 1.84 18.80 13.99
N TYR A 26 1.68 18.40 12.72
CA TYR A 26 1.50 17.00 12.35
C TYR A 26 2.75 16.41 11.72
N VAL A 27 3.09 15.19 12.15
CA VAL A 27 4.16 14.38 11.58
C VAL A 27 3.57 13.13 10.95
N TYR A 28 3.98 12.86 9.72
CA TYR A 28 3.61 11.64 9.02
C TYR A 28 4.78 10.68 9.03
N THR A 29 4.55 9.49 9.56
CA THR A 29 5.42 8.34 9.32
C THR A 29 4.90 7.55 8.13
N HIS A 30 5.59 6.47 7.77
CA HIS A 30 5.07 5.58 6.74
C HIS A 30 3.67 5.03 7.11
N ASP A 31 3.49 4.62 8.36
CA ASP A 31 2.31 3.84 8.78
C ASP A 31 1.20 4.67 9.44
N ALA A 32 1.49 5.90 9.89
CA ALA A 32 0.55 6.69 10.67
C ALA A 32 0.76 8.20 10.58
N LYS A 33 -0.24 8.96 11.00
CA LYS A 33 -0.19 10.40 11.25
C LYS A 33 -0.17 10.63 12.76
N PHE A 34 0.64 11.56 13.18
CA PHE A 34 0.79 11.92 14.58
C PHE A 34 0.66 13.43 14.77
N LYS A 35 0.12 13.84 15.91
CA LYS A 35 0.13 15.21 16.39
C LYS A 35 1.22 15.37 17.42
N VAL A 36 2.07 16.37 17.26
CA VAL A 36 3.12 16.69 18.21
C VAL A 36 2.51 17.29 19.47
N VAL A 37 2.79 16.69 20.63
CA VAL A 37 2.26 17.13 21.92
C VAL A 37 3.36 17.55 22.90
N GLY A 38 4.63 17.24 22.60
CA GLY A 38 5.79 17.60 23.41
C GLY A 38 6.88 18.28 22.59
N GLU A 39 7.69 19.10 23.26
CA GLU A 39 8.85 19.74 22.66
C GLU A 39 9.92 18.69 22.25
N ASN A 40 10.83 19.10 21.35
CA ASN A 40 11.97 18.27 20.98
C ASN A 40 12.85 17.97 22.18
N ILE A 41 13.01 16.69 22.50
CA ILE A 41 13.83 16.21 23.64
C ILE A 41 15.29 15.91 23.25
N LEU A 42 15.63 15.89 21.96
CA LEU A 42 16.99 15.69 21.47
C LEU A 42 17.72 17.03 21.45
N THR A 43 18.99 17.03 21.89
CA THR A 43 19.81 18.25 21.92
C THR A 43 20.70 18.33 20.67
N ASN A 44 20.93 19.55 20.19
CA ASN A 44 21.88 19.85 19.12
C ASN A 44 21.72 18.97 17.87
N GLY A 45 20.48 18.65 17.48
CA GLY A 45 20.23 17.88 16.27
C GLY A 45 20.43 18.67 14.97
N ASN A 46 20.66 20.00 15.06
CA ASN A 46 21.04 20.88 13.96
C ASN A 46 22.55 21.21 13.93
N PHE A 47 23.32 20.59 14.79
CA PHE A 47 24.78 20.75 14.90
C PHE A 47 25.27 22.21 15.06
N SER A 48 24.41 23.11 15.56
CA SER A 48 24.79 24.52 15.79
C SER A 48 25.81 24.68 16.92
N ALA A 49 25.87 23.72 17.84
CA ALA A 49 26.86 23.63 18.91
C ALA A 49 27.92 22.56 18.59
N ASN A 50 28.34 22.43 17.33
CA ASN A 50 29.28 21.41 16.86
C ASN A 50 28.84 19.99 17.24
N TYR A 51 29.67 19.24 17.96
CA TYR A 51 29.39 17.86 18.35
C TYR A 51 28.73 17.71 19.72
N ASP A 52 28.39 18.80 20.40
CA ASP A 52 27.84 18.75 21.76
C ASP A 52 26.60 17.83 21.85
N GLY A 53 26.59 16.96 22.85
CA GLY A 53 25.54 15.99 23.07
C GLY A 53 25.67 14.69 22.28
N TRP A 54 26.51 14.65 21.24
CA TRP A 54 26.75 13.47 20.42
C TRP A 54 28.00 12.71 20.88
N LYS A 55 27.93 11.39 20.83
CA LYS A 55 29.01 10.49 21.26
C LYS A 55 29.38 9.51 20.16
N ASP A 56 30.64 9.05 20.21
CA ASP A 56 31.13 7.96 19.38
C ASP A 56 30.73 6.57 19.95
N TYR A 57 31.15 5.52 19.28
CA TYR A 57 30.89 4.14 19.70
C TYR A 57 31.48 3.81 21.09
N ALA A 58 32.59 4.43 21.49
CA ALA A 58 33.28 4.21 22.77
C ALA A 58 32.81 5.15 23.88
N ASP A 59 31.70 5.87 23.72
CA ASP A 59 31.16 6.89 24.64
C ASP A 59 32.01 8.15 24.76
N GLY A 60 32.98 8.32 23.86
CA GLY A 60 33.82 9.49 23.73
C GLY A 60 33.19 10.63 22.89
N ALA A 61 33.91 11.71 22.78
CA ALA A 61 33.56 12.78 21.84
C ALA A 61 33.74 12.32 20.40
N LEU A 62 32.87 12.82 19.49
CA LEU A 62 33.04 12.56 18.06
C LEU A 62 34.38 13.06 17.55
N SER A 63 35.07 12.25 16.76
CA SER A 63 36.37 12.63 16.17
C SER A 63 36.14 13.39 14.85
N PRO A 64 36.81 14.52 14.65
CA PRO A 64 36.79 15.22 13.37
C PRO A 64 37.44 14.42 12.25
N ASP A 65 38.17 13.34 12.52
CA ASP A 65 38.72 12.45 11.48
C ASP A 65 37.60 11.64 10.80
N TYR A 66 36.50 11.42 11.48
CA TYR A 66 35.36 10.62 10.97
C TYR A 66 34.13 11.47 10.64
N TRP A 67 34.02 12.66 11.24
CA TRP A 67 32.87 13.53 11.11
C TRP A 67 33.30 14.98 10.89
N SER A 68 32.70 15.67 9.93
CA SER A 68 32.86 17.10 9.72
C SER A 68 31.54 17.84 9.90
N ILE A 69 31.60 19.09 10.34
CA ILE A 69 30.44 20.00 10.37
C ILE A 69 30.56 20.95 9.17
N GLU A 70 29.59 20.92 8.29
CA GLU A 70 29.50 21.80 7.12
C GLU A 70 28.46 22.89 7.41
N THR A 71 28.92 24.13 7.52
CA THR A 71 28.06 25.28 7.82
C THR A 71 27.31 25.72 6.57
N GLY A 72 26.00 25.97 6.70
CA GLY A 72 25.17 26.42 5.59
C GLY A 72 24.91 25.37 4.51
N ALA A 73 25.17 24.10 4.82
CA ALA A 73 25.00 22.98 3.89
C ALA A 73 23.65 22.26 4.04
N ALA A 74 22.82 22.61 5.03
CA ALA A 74 21.48 22.05 5.18
C ALA A 74 20.60 22.38 3.97
N GLN A 75 19.50 21.64 3.81
CA GLN A 75 18.58 21.78 2.68
C GLN A 75 18.07 23.21 2.46
N ASP A 76 17.93 24.00 3.53
CA ASP A 76 17.50 25.39 3.49
C ASP A 76 18.64 26.38 3.15
N GLY A 77 19.88 25.89 3.02
CA GLY A 77 21.09 26.69 2.77
C GLY A 77 21.55 27.53 3.96
N LYS A 78 21.03 27.31 5.16
CA LYS A 78 21.33 28.13 6.36
C LYS A 78 21.81 27.29 7.55
N GLY A 79 21.25 26.08 7.73
CA GLY A 79 21.58 25.19 8.82
C GLY A 79 22.92 24.48 8.64
N ASN A 80 23.44 23.91 9.70
CA ASN A 80 24.62 23.06 9.66
C ASN A 80 24.20 21.60 9.35
N VAL A 81 25.13 20.85 8.79
CA VAL A 81 24.99 19.41 8.64
C VAL A 81 26.21 18.73 9.24
N ILE A 82 26.02 17.51 9.75
CA ILE A 82 27.14 16.62 10.02
C ILE A 82 27.37 15.74 8.79
N GLN A 83 28.59 15.58 8.40
CA GLN A 83 29.00 14.82 7.22
C GLN A 83 29.96 13.73 7.62
N SER A 84 29.77 12.52 7.10
CA SER A 84 30.74 11.45 7.21
C SER A 84 32.01 11.81 6.44
N ALA A 85 33.11 12.02 7.16
CA ALA A 85 34.39 12.42 6.58
C ALA A 85 35.20 11.23 6.09
N ASP A 86 35.01 10.05 6.66
CA ASP A 86 35.66 8.81 6.23
C ASP A 86 34.69 7.65 6.26
N ALA A 87 34.86 6.72 5.34
CA ALA A 87 34.17 5.43 5.37
C ALA A 87 34.97 4.48 6.25
N ALA A 88 34.76 4.56 7.55
CA ALA A 88 35.46 3.70 8.49
C ALA A 88 35.28 2.24 8.18
N ALA A 89 36.38 1.50 8.30
CA ALA A 89 36.40 0.06 8.11
C ALA A 89 35.65 -0.70 9.21
N ASP A 90 35.40 -0.07 10.34
CA ASP A 90 34.73 -0.64 11.50
C ASP A 90 33.72 0.33 12.13
N LEU A 91 32.99 -0.13 13.13
CA LEU A 91 31.95 0.65 13.82
C LEU A 91 32.50 1.73 14.75
N THR A 92 33.81 1.70 15.06
CA THR A 92 34.36 2.48 16.15
C THR A 92 34.58 3.95 15.80
N GLY A 93 34.87 4.25 14.53
CA GLY A 93 35.19 5.61 14.12
C GLY A 93 34.02 6.34 13.44
N ASN A 94 33.24 5.64 12.62
CA ASN A 94 32.15 6.23 11.87
C ASN A 94 30.78 5.87 12.49
N TYR A 95 30.64 6.15 13.78
CA TYR A 95 29.41 5.93 14.52
C TYR A 95 29.16 7.13 15.45
N MET A 96 27.97 7.66 15.36
CA MET A 96 27.52 8.68 16.28
C MET A 96 26.17 8.31 16.88
N TYR A 97 25.97 8.65 18.15
CA TYR A 97 24.69 8.43 18.80
C TYR A 97 24.38 9.51 19.85
N GLN A 98 23.10 9.63 20.16
CA GLN A 98 22.62 10.36 21.33
C GLN A 98 21.55 9.51 22.03
N ALA A 99 21.58 9.49 23.35
CA ALA A 99 20.58 8.85 24.18
C ALA A 99 19.78 9.93 24.91
N VAL A 100 18.45 9.87 24.78
CA VAL A 100 17.54 10.81 25.44
C VAL A 100 16.55 10.06 26.33
N PRO A 101 16.18 10.61 27.51
CA PRO A 101 15.23 9.97 28.38
C PRO A 101 13.84 9.96 27.75
N PHE A 102 13.07 8.88 27.97
CA PHE A 102 11.68 8.78 27.59
C PHE A 102 10.80 8.32 28.75
N GLU A 103 9.51 8.54 28.64
CA GLU A 103 8.51 8.10 29.61
C GLU A 103 7.73 6.90 29.07
N THR A 104 7.57 5.88 29.95
CA THR A 104 6.82 4.67 29.63
C THR A 104 5.37 4.98 29.27
N GLY A 105 4.86 4.36 28.20
CA GLY A 105 3.50 4.49 27.71
C GLY A 105 3.25 5.69 26.81
N LYS A 106 4.25 6.54 26.59
CA LYS A 106 4.19 7.62 25.63
C LYS A 106 4.70 7.18 24.26
N SER A 107 4.20 7.83 23.21
CA SER A 107 4.66 7.64 21.85
C SER A 107 5.56 8.80 21.42
N TYR A 108 6.55 8.48 20.60
CA TYR A 108 7.52 9.44 20.12
C TYR A 108 7.71 9.29 18.59
N VAL A 109 8.04 10.38 17.94
CA VAL A 109 8.51 10.37 16.54
C VAL A 109 9.92 10.94 16.50
N ILE A 110 10.82 10.21 15.87
CA ILE A 110 12.13 10.73 15.45
C ILE A 110 12.02 11.20 14.02
N THR A 111 12.57 12.37 13.74
CA THR A 111 12.73 12.90 12.38
C THR A 111 14.15 13.34 12.12
N PHE A 112 14.59 13.20 10.89
CA PHE A 112 15.88 13.69 10.42
C PHE A 112 15.88 13.81 8.90
N LYS A 113 16.88 14.52 8.36
CA LYS A 113 17.12 14.60 6.92
C LYS A 113 18.47 13.98 6.61
N MET A 114 18.54 13.27 5.50
CA MET A 114 19.80 12.72 4.98
C MET A 114 19.94 13.00 3.49
N LYS A 115 21.20 13.17 3.07
CA LYS A 115 21.60 13.23 1.68
C LYS A 115 22.81 12.34 1.47
N GLY A 116 22.66 11.34 0.61
CA GLY A 116 23.72 10.42 0.22
C GLY A 116 24.67 11.01 -0.82
N VAL A 117 25.59 10.19 -1.26
CA VAL A 117 26.50 10.50 -2.37
C VAL A 117 26.04 9.81 -3.64
N GLU A 118 26.31 10.43 -4.79
CA GLU A 118 26.00 9.81 -6.08
C GLU A 118 26.69 8.45 -6.24
N PRO A 119 26.00 7.43 -6.71
CA PRO A 119 26.60 6.13 -6.99
C PRO A 119 27.79 6.26 -7.95
N GLY A 120 28.95 5.73 -7.53
CA GLY A 120 30.16 5.73 -8.36
C GLY A 120 31.14 6.87 -8.11
N THR A 121 30.85 7.83 -7.24
CA THR A 121 31.79 8.87 -6.81
C THR A 121 32.69 8.45 -5.64
N SER A 122 32.32 7.39 -4.95
CA SER A 122 33.11 6.81 -3.86
C SER A 122 34.04 5.72 -4.39
N SER A 123 35.35 5.87 -4.18
CA SER A 123 36.35 4.83 -4.45
C SER A 123 36.39 3.71 -3.42
N ILE A 124 35.48 3.76 -2.45
CA ILE A 124 35.41 2.82 -1.34
C ILE A 124 34.23 1.87 -1.59
N THR A 125 34.54 0.59 -1.63
CA THR A 125 33.57 -0.50 -1.66
C THR A 125 32.57 -0.27 -0.51
N GLN A 126 31.33 0.10 -0.83
CA GLN A 126 30.28 0.29 0.18
C GLN A 126 30.22 -0.94 1.05
N LYS A 127 30.45 -0.75 2.33
CA LYS A 127 30.20 -1.82 3.28
C LYS A 127 28.71 -2.05 3.44
N THR A 128 28.37 -3.27 3.64
CA THR A 128 27.05 -3.89 3.55
C THR A 128 26.00 -3.40 4.55
N SER A 129 26.21 -2.31 5.27
CA SER A 129 25.22 -1.81 6.22
C SER A 129 25.48 -0.38 6.70
N ASN A 130 25.01 0.60 5.92
CA ASN A 130 24.67 1.90 6.51
C ASN A 130 23.47 1.68 7.44
N TYR A 131 23.46 2.21 8.65
CA TYR A 131 22.30 2.08 9.49
C TYR A 131 21.98 3.33 10.30
N VAL A 132 20.71 3.52 10.50
CA VAL A 132 20.17 4.37 11.53
C VAL A 132 19.39 3.45 12.47
N ASP A 133 19.80 3.38 13.69
CA ASP A 133 19.13 2.58 14.70
C ASP A 133 18.44 3.48 15.72
N VAL A 134 17.20 3.17 16.01
CA VAL A 134 16.47 3.72 17.14
C VAL A 134 16.10 2.56 18.03
N PHE A 135 16.54 2.61 19.29
CA PHE A 135 16.22 1.55 20.24
C PHE A 135 16.03 2.11 21.64
N ALA A 136 15.32 1.36 22.50
CA ALA A 136 15.13 1.70 23.88
C ALA A 136 16.00 0.86 24.79
N ASN A 137 16.46 1.49 25.86
CA ASN A 137 17.11 0.86 26.97
C ASN A 137 16.22 0.95 28.23
N ALA A 138 15.43 -0.09 28.46
CA ALA A 138 14.55 -0.15 29.64
C ALA A 138 15.31 -0.33 30.97
N ASP A 139 16.55 -0.73 30.90
CA ASP A 139 17.42 -0.88 32.10
C ASP A 139 17.99 0.45 32.58
N GLY A 140 17.65 1.56 31.95
CA GLY A 140 18.15 2.89 32.30
C GLY A 140 19.60 3.15 31.88
N THR A 141 20.20 2.27 31.10
CA THR A 141 21.55 2.47 30.55
C THR A 141 21.51 3.16 29.19
N THR A 142 22.60 3.82 28.82
CA THR A 142 22.80 4.38 27.47
C THR A 142 23.47 3.36 26.54
N SER A 143 23.41 2.08 26.89
CA SER A 143 24.05 1.01 26.10
C SER A 143 23.47 0.88 24.70
N LYS A 144 24.35 0.62 23.74
CA LYS A 144 24.02 0.48 22.30
C LYS A 144 23.49 -0.92 21.93
N THR A 145 23.32 -1.82 22.88
CA THR A 145 23.03 -3.25 22.64
C THR A 145 21.66 -3.70 23.10
N ALA A 146 20.79 -2.78 23.50
CA ALA A 146 19.49 -3.09 24.05
C ALA A 146 18.46 -3.48 22.95
N ASP A 147 17.26 -3.80 23.39
CA ASP A 147 16.15 -4.18 22.51
C ASP A 147 15.85 -3.10 21.47
N ARG A 148 16.03 -3.42 20.21
CA ARG A 148 15.86 -2.49 19.10
C ARG A 148 14.38 -2.33 18.79
N PHE A 149 13.87 -1.11 18.81
CA PHE A 149 12.52 -0.82 18.36
C PHE A 149 12.44 -0.78 16.86
N GLN A 150 13.43 -0.15 16.23
CA GLN A 150 13.45 0.01 14.80
C GLN A 150 14.90 0.12 14.33
N GLN A 151 15.23 -0.72 13.40
CA GLN A 151 16.45 -0.62 12.63
C GLN A 151 16.13 -0.11 11.24
N VAL A 152 16.70 1.01 10.90
CA VAL A 152 16.64 1.58 9.56
C VAL A 152 17.98 1.27 8.91
N ALA A 153 18.11 0.11 8.25
CA ALA A 153 19.31 -0.20 7.49
C ALA A 153 19.14 0.30 6.06
N THR A 154 19.99 1.23 5.65
CA THR A 154 20.08 1.67 4.26
C THR A 154 21.32 1.05 3.64
N THR A 155 21.18 0.01 2.84
CA THR A 155 22.32 -0.60 2.16
C THR A 155 22.65 0.09 0.84
N ASP A 156 21.66 0.60 0.11
CA ASP A 156 21.89 1.13 -1.26
C ASP A 156 21.07 2.39 -1.60
N ALA A 157 20.34 2.99 -0.67
CA ALA A 157 19.27 3.91 -1.04
C ALA A 157 19.16 5.22 -0.27
N ILE A 158 20.24 5.72 0.33
CA ILE A 158 20.23 7.14 0.70
C ILE A 158 20.27 7.93 -0.61
N SER A 159 19.19 8.65 -0.88
CA SER A 159 19.08 9.49 -2.07
C SER A 159 20.24 10.51 -2.12
N ALA A 160 20.75 10.76 -3.30
CA ALA A 160 21.69 11.89 -3.55
C ALA A 160 21.01 13.26 -3.36
N GLU A 161 19.68 13.27 -3.29
CA GLU A 161 18.89 14.42 -2.91
C GLU A 161 18.51 14.38 -1.43
N TRP A 162 18.29 15.56 -0.83
CA TRP A 162 17.80 15.65 0.54
C TRP A 162 16.47 14.93 0.72
N THR A 163 16.45 13.94 1.59
CA THR A 163 15.25 13.14 1.93
C THR A 163 14.97 13.24 3.41
N SER A 164 13.71 13.49 3.74
CA SER A 164 13.23 13.49 5.13
C SER A 164 12.79 12.10 5.53
N TYR A 165 13.17 11.71 6.74
CA TYR A 165 12.82 10.45 7.37
C TYR A 165 12.06 10.72 8.66
N SER A 166 11.05 9.89 8.94
CA SER A 166 10.28 9.95 10.18
C SER A 166 9.88 8.54 10.62
N TYR A 167 10.13 8.24 11.89
CA TYR A 167 9.84 6.94 12.48
C TYR A 167 9.16 7.15 13.83
N SER A 168 8.07 6.40 14.04
CA SER A 168 7.38 6.39 15.34
C SER A 168 7.77 5.17 16.15
N PHE A 169 7.76 5.33 17.45
CA PHE A 169 7.84 4.23 18.38
C PHE A 169 6.99 4.54 19.63
N THR A 170 6.40 3.50 20.18
CA THR A 170 5.69 3.54 21.44
C THR A 170 6.41 2.61 22.39
N ASP A 171 6.65 3.06 23.61
CA ASP A 171 7.27 2.19 24.60
C ASP A 171 6.36 1.00 24.92
N THR A 172 6.82 -0.17 24.53
CA THR A 172 6.20 -1.46 24.87
C THR A 172 7.06 -2.25 25.86
N VAL A 173 8.14 -1.68 26.32
CA VAL A 173 9.06 -2.37 27.24
C VAL A 173 8.44 -2.42 28.63
N THR A 174 7.90 -3.57 28.96
CA THR A 174 7.30 -3.84 30.26
C THR A 174 8.36 -3.92 31.35
N GLY A 175 8.36 -2.98 32.28
CA GLY A 175 9.08 -3.15 33.56
C GLY A 175 9.92 -1.98 34.06
N GLY A 176 10.15 -0.94 33.25
CA GLY A 176 10.89 0.25 33.66
C GLY A 176 10.02 1.50 33.66
N SER A 177 10.18 2.36 34.64
CA SER A 177 9.50 3.67 34.67
C SER A 177 10.22 4.73 33.86
N THR A 178 11.48 4.52 33.50
CA THR A 178 12.30 5.42 32.69
C THR A 178 13.36 4.64 31.93
N GLY A 179 13.52 4.93 30.68
CA GLY A 179 14.57 4.40 29.80
C GLY A 179 15.15 5.48 28.90
N TYR A 180 15.98 5.08 27.97
CA TYR A 180 16.57 5.98 27.00
C TYR A 180 16.21 5.53 25.57
N ILE A 181 15.81 6.49 24.75
CA ILE A 181 15.79 6.34 23.31
C ILE A 181 17.19 6.62 22.82
N VAL A 182 17.80 5.67 22.15
CA VAL A 182 19.11 5.84 21.54
C VAL A 182 18.92 5.97 20.04
N VAL A 183 19.33 7.10 19.52
CA VAL A 183 19.40 7.37 18.08
C VAL A 183 20.85 7.26 17.66
N SER A 184 21.11 6.40 16.70
CA SER A 184 22.47 6.19 16.21
C SER A 184 22.54 6.17 14.69
N PHE A 185 23.63 6.69 14.18
CA PHE A 185 24.01 6.69 12.77
C PHE A 185 25.37 6.05 12.63
N GLY A 186 25.55 5.18 11.65
CA GLY A 186 26.83 4.49 11.51
C GLY A 186 27.04 3.87 10.13
N GLN A 187 28.30 3.56 9.83
CA GLN A 187 28.75 2.92 8.59
C GLN A 187 28.29 3.65 7.31
N LEU A 188 28.17 4.96 7.38
CA LEU A 188 27.73 5.79 6.27
C LEU A 188 28.86 5.93 5.25
N ALA A 189 28.50 5.98 3.97
CA ALA A 189 29.46 6.31 2.92
C ALA A 189 30.04 7.71 3.15
N GLN A 190 31.33 7.88 2.84
CA GLN A 190 31.99 9.18 2.92
C GLN A 190 31.22 10.23 2.11
N GLY A 191 30.97 11.39 2.71
CA GLY A 191 30.18 12.46 2.13
C GLY A 191 28.69 12.41 2.41
N THR A 192 28.17 11.37 3.06
CA THR A 192 26.78 11.34 3.51
C THR A 192 26.53 12.43 4.54
N GLN A 193 25.50 13.24 4.33
CA GLN A 193 25.13 14.38 5.15
C GLN A 193 23.84 14.10 5.94
N ILE A 194 23.80 14.56 7.18
CA ILE A 194 22.65 14.44 8.08
C ILE A 194 22.37 15.79 8.72
N SER A 195 21.09 16.15 8.81
CA SER A 195 20.65 17.39 9.48
C SER A 195 19.28 17.22 10.12
N ASP A 196 18.92 18.22 10.90
CA ASP A 196 17.55 18.40 11.41
C ASP A 196 17.01 17.19 12.18
N ILE A 197 17.83 16.64 13.08
CA ILE A 197 17.42 15.48 13.89
C ILE A 197 16.59 15.98 15.07
N SER A 198 15.39 15.43 15.25
CA SER A 198 14.53 15.72 16.40
C SER A 198 13.82 14.49 16.92
N ILE A 199 13.44 14.53 18.19
CA ILE A 199 12.56 13.54 18.83
C ILE A 199 11.49 14.32 19.58
N ASN A 200 10.24 14.11 19.20
CA ASN A 200 9.10 14.76 19.82
C ASN A 200 8.14 13.70 20.39
N GLU A 201 7.56 13.99 21.54
CA GLU A 201 6.41 13.26 22.04
C GLU A 201 5.20 13.54 21.14
N VAL A 202 4.44 12.50 20.83
CA VAL A 202 3.33 12.57 19.89
C VAL A 202 2.14 11.75 20.35
N GLU A 203 0.97 12.11 19.84
CA GLU A 203 -0.25 11.31 19.88
C GLU A 203 -0.63 10.86 18.48
N GLN A 204 -0.96 9.57 18.34
CA GLN A 204 -1.47 9.08 17.05
C GLN A 204 -2.87 9.62 16.82
N VAL A 205 -3.09 10.15 15.64
CA VAL A 205 -4.38 10.67 15.17
C VAL A 205 -4.81 9.93 13.91
N TYR A 206 -6.04 10.14 13.47
CA TYR A 206 -6.52 9.54 12.23
C TYR A 206 -5.63 9.95 11.04
N ASP A 207 -5.25 8.98 10.23
CA ASP A 207 -4.43 9.22 9.05
C ASP A 207 -5.30 9.69 7.87
N SER A 208 -5.36 11.00 7.67
CA SER A 208 -6.16 11.61 6.61
C SER A 208 -5.81 11.13 5.20
N ARG A 209 -4.61 10.54 4.98
CA ARG A 209 -4.24 9.94 3.69
C ARG A 209 -5.17 8.79 3.28
N ILE A 210 -5.84 8.15 4.24
CA ILE A 210 -6.88 7.13 3.98
C ILE A 210 -8.10 7.80 3.36
N ALA A 211 -8.59 8.88 3.98
CA ALA A 211 -9.72 9.65 3.46
C ALA A 211 -9.41 10.29 2.10
N ASP A 212 -8.19 10.81 1.92
CA ASP A 212 -7.77 11.43 0.65
C ASP A 212 -7.90 10.45 -0.54
N LYS A 213 -7.62 9.17 -0.32
CA LYS A 213 -7.76 8.12 -1.34
C LYS A 213 -9.21 7.83 -1.66
N GLU A 214 -10.05 7.74 -0.65
CA GLU A 214 -11.48 7.54 -0.80
C GLU A 214 -12.13 8.73 -1.53
N ILE A 215 -11.76 9.94 -1.15
CA ILE A 215 -12.17 11.18 -1.82
C ILE A 215 -11.74 11.20 -3.30
N ALA A 216 -10.51 10.76 -3.59
CA ALA A 216 -10.01 10.66 -4.96
C ALA A 216 -10.79 9.63 -5.78
N TYR A 217 -11.15 8.50 -5.17
CA TYR A 217 -12.00 7.50 -5.80
C TYR A 217 -13.40 8.07 -6.11
N ALA A 218 -14.05 8.71 -5.17
CA ALA A 218 -15.35 9.35 -5.35
C ALA A 218 -15.33 10.43 -6.46
N LYS A 219 -14.27 11.23 -6.54
CA LYS A 219 -14.07 12.16 -7.66
C LYS A 219 -13.99 11.47 -8.99
N SER A 220 -13.34 10.31 -9.05
CA SER A 220 -13.26 9.52 -10.27
C SER A 220 -14.61 8.92 -10.67
N LEU A 221 -15.47 8.56 -9.71
CA LEU A 221 -16.86 8.15 -10.00
C LEU A 221 -17.68 9.32 -10.57
N LEU A 222 -17.56 10.51 -9.99
CA LEU A 222 -18.21 11.72 -10.52
C LEU A 222 -17.68 12.12 -11.91
N ALA A 223 -16.50 11.70 -12.31
CA ALA A 223 -15.99 11.93 -13.67
C ALA A 223 -16.58 11.02 -14.74
N ILE A 224 -17.39 10.01 -14.36
CA ILE A 224 -18.03 9.09 -15.32
C ILE A 224 -19.26 9.76 -15.91
N ASP A 225 -19.24 10.05 -17.21
CA ASP A 225 -20.33 10.74 -17.91
C ASP A 225 -21.66 9.96 -17.90
N ASP A 226 -21.61 8.65 -17.79
CA ASP A 226 -22.80 7.79 -17.76
C ASP A 226 -23.52 7.82 -16.39
N PHE A 227 -22.85 8.22 -15.33
CA PHE A 227 -23.39 8.26 -13.98
C PHE A 227 -24.13 9.61 -13.75
N LYS A 228 -25.43 9.61 -14.01
CA LYS A 228 -26.26 10.83 -14.01
C LYS A 228 -27.21 10.93 -12.80
N ASN A 229 -27.69 9.76 -12.32
CA ASN A 229 -28.66 9.72 -11.25
C ASN A 229 -28.00 10.05 -9.90
N GLY A 230 -28.57 10.99 -9.14
CA GLY A 230 -28.05 11.40 -7.83
C GLY A 230 -26.71 12.14 -7.86
N ARG A 231 -26.26 12.59 -9.03
CA ARG A 231 -24.93 13.18 -9.24
C ARG A 231 -24.68 14.45 -8.41
N ASP A 232 -25.66 15.37 -8.42
CA ASP A 232 -25.51 16.65 -7.70
C ASP A 232 -25.57 16.45 -6.18
N ASP A 233 -26.39 15.52 -5.72
CA ASP A 233 -26.48 15.16 -4.30
C ASP A 233 -25.18 14.52 -3.83
N PHE A 234 -24.64 13.56 -4.58
CA PHE A 234 -23.38 12.93 -4.24
C PHE A 234 -22.19 13.90 -4.30
N ALA A 235 -22.18 14.82 -5.26
CA ALA A 235 -21.16 15.88 -5.32
C ALA A 235 -21.20 16.81 -4.09
N GLY A 236 -22.40 17.13 -3.60
CA GLY A 236 -22.58 17.92 -2.37
C GLY A 236 -22.08 17.17 -1.12
N ILE A 237 -22.33 15.85 -1.04
CA ILE A 237 -21.81 15.00 0.05
C ILE A 237 -20.27 15.00 0.01
N LEU A 238 -19.68 14.78 -1.16
CA LEU A 238 -18.23 14.78 -1.34
C LEU A 238 -17.58 16.09 -0.91
N GLU A 239 -18.15 17.23 -1.30
CA GLU A 239 -17.66 18.57 -0.91
C GLU A 239 -17.70 18.73 0.63
N GLY A 240 -18.78 18.26 1.26
CA GLY A 240 -18.93 18.27 2.73
C GLY A 240 -17.85 17.43 3.41
N VAL A 241 -17.62 16.21 2.94
CA VAL A 241 -16.60 15.29 3.49
C VAL A 241 -15.19 15.89 3.31
N GLU A 242 -14.87 16.43 2.14
CA GLU A 242 -13.58 17.11 1.92
C GLU A 242 -13.36 18.29 2.88
N ALA A 243 -14.41 19.03 3.20
CA ALA A 243 -14.32 20.13 4.14
C ALA A 243 -14.07 19.62 5.57
N MET A 244 -14.76 18.54 6.00
CA MET A 244 -14.60 17.96 7.32
C MET A 244 -13.18 17.43 7.55
N PHE A 245 -12.61 16.69 6.61
CA PHE A 245 -11.25 16.13 6.74
C PHE A 245 -10.12 17.18 6.72
N LYS A 246 -10.45 18.44 6.50
CA LYS A 246 -9.53 19.58 6.68
C LYS A 246 -9.56 20.17 8.10
N THR A 247 -10.44 19.70 8.96
CA THR A 247 -10.57 20.17 10.35
C THR A 247 -9.88 19.22 11.33
N SER A 248 -9.50 19.74 12.50
CA SER A 248 -8.93 18.93 13.58
C SER A 248 -9.95 18.01 14.28
N GLU A 249 -11.23 18.14 14.00
CA GLU A 249 -12.26 17.23 14.51
C GLU A 249 -12.05 15.81 13.97
N MET A 250 -11.49 15.69 12.77
CA MET A 250 -11.14 14.41 12.17
C MET A 250 -9.78 13.85 12.64
N ASP A 251 -9.13 14.45 13.63
CA ASP A 251 -8.03 13.83 14.35
C ASP A 251 -8.51 12.66 15.24
N ASP A 252 -9.75 12.73 15.71
CA ASP A 252 -10.38 11.61 16.43
C ASP A 252 -10.68 10.45 15.48
N VAL A 253 -10.10 9.28 15.80
CA VAL A 253 -10.17 8.09 14.93
C VAL A 253 -11.60 7.61 14.76
N ALA A 254 -12.40 7.58 15.83
CA ALA A 254 -13.76 7.07 15.78
C ALA A 254 -14.67 7.96 14.93
N SER A 255 -14.54 9.28 15.09
CA SER A 255 -15.29 10.28 14.30
C SER A 255 -14.92 10.21 12.82
N ALA A 256 -13.65 10.07 12.52
CA ALA A 256 -13.18 9.96 11.14
C ALA A 256 -13.64 8.65 10.46
N GLU A 257 -13.57 7.52 11.17
CA GLU A 257 -14.04 6.23 10.67
C GLU A 257 -15.56 6.20 10.45
N GLU A 258 -16.35 6.79 11.35
CA GLU A 258 -17.80 6.90 11.18
C GLU A 258 -18.16 7.78 9.97
N THR A 259 -17.48 8.92 9.83
CA THR A 259 -17.66 9.81 8.68
C THR A 259 -17.33 9.11 7.37
N LEU A 260 -16.20 8.40 7.33
CA LEU A 260 -15.76 7.70 6.13
C LEU A 260 -16.71 6.54 5.79
N LYS A 261 -17.19 5.81 6.80
CA LYS A 261 -18.18 4.76 6.60
C LYS A 261 -19.47 5.31 5.97
N SER A 262 -20.01 6.41 6.49
CA SER A 262 -21.21 7.05 5.94
C SER A 262 -20.97 7.57 4.53
N PHE A 263 -19.76 8.03 4.24
CA PHE A 263 -19.37 8.45 2.90
C PHE A 263 -19.34 7.28 1.91
N VAL A 264 -18.78 6.14 2.30
CA VAL A 264 -18.77 4.91 1.47
C VAL A 264 -20.19 4.38 1.24
N GLU A 265 -21.10 4.53 2.21
CA GLU A 265 -22.52 4.20 2.02
C GLU A 265 -23.15 5.09 0.93
N ALA A 266 -22.91 6.41 0.94
CA ALA A 266 -23.36 7.32 -0.10
C ALA A 266 -22.75 7.03 -1.49
N GLU A 267 -21.50 6.62 -1.55
CA GLU A 267 -20.87 6.15 -2.80
C GLU A 267 -21.60 4.92 -3.37
N ASN A 268 -21.94 3.96 -2.51
CA ASN A 268 -22.67 2.76 -2.93
C ASN A 268 -24.06 3.10 -3.44
N GLU A 269 -24.78 4.02 -2.78
CA GLU A 269 -26.08 4.51 -3.26
C GLU A 269 -25.96 5.18 -4.63
N PHE A 270 -24.92 5.98 -4.84
CA PHE A 270 -24.65 6.60 -6.13
C PHE A 270 -24.32 5.57 -7.23
N LEU A 271 -23.52 4.55 -6.89
CA LEU A 271 -23.23 3.42 -7.79
C LEU A 271 -24.50 2.64 -8.12
N ASP A 272 -25.36 2.36 -7.13
CA ASP A 272 -26.59 1.59 -7.29
C ASP A 272 -27.64 2.31 -8.13
N ALA A 273 -27.68 3.64 -8.09
CA ALA A 273 -28.54 4.45 -8.95
C ALA A 273 -28.12 4.43 -10.43
N ASN A 274 -26.85 4.18 -10.73
CA ASN A 274 -26.25 4.27 -12.06
C ASN A 274 -25.77 2.92 -12.63
N SER A 275 -25.89 1.85 -11.88
CA SER A 275 -25.44 0.52 -12.26
C SER A 275 -26.09 -0.57 -11.41
N TYR A 276 -26.09 -1.79 -11.88
CA TYR A 276 -26.54 -2.96 -11.11
C TYR A 276 -25.36 -3.87 -10.78
N ASP A 277 -25.23 -4.24 -9.50
CA ASP A 277 -24.18 -5.15 -9.04
C ASP A 277 -24.43 -6.58 -9.50
N VAL A 278 -23.54 -7.09 -10.33
CA VAL A 278 -23.53 -8.45 -10.86
C VAL A 278 -22.39 -9.30 -10.29
N SER A 279 -21.77 -8.86 -9.20
CA SER A 279 -20.64 -9.58 -8.56
C SER A 279 -21.03 -10.99 -8.11
N SER A 280 -22.32 -11.25 -7.85
CA SER A 280 -22.82 -12.60 -7.56
C SER A 280 -22.71 -13.56 -8.75
N MET A 281 -22.61 -13.05 -9.97
CA MET A 281 -22.41 -13.84 -11.18
C MET A 281 -20.95 -14.27 -11.36
N ILE A 282 -20.00 -13.62 -10.69
CA ILE A 282 -18.60 -13.98 -10.66
C ILE A 282 -18.30 -14.64 -9.31
N ASP A 283 -17.92 -15.91 -9.31
CA ASP A 283 -17.69 -16.66 -8.07
C ASP A 283 -16.42 -16.18 -7.35
N SER A 284 -16.47 -14.94 -6.80
CA SER A 284 -15.37 -14.37 -6.05
C SER A 284 -15.09 -15.14 -4.74
N LYS A 285 -16.12 -15.77 -4.15
CA LYS A 285 -16.01 -16.48 -2.87
C LYS A 285 -15.17 -17.76 -2.96
N THR A 286 -15.19 -18.45 -4.09
CA THR A 286 -14.36 -19.63 -4.31
C THR A 286 -12.88 -19.25 -4.36
N LEU A 287 -12.54 -18.09 -4.93
CA LEU A 287 -11.16 -17.62 -4.98
C LEU A 287 -10.54 -17.48 -3.57
N TRP A 288 -11.31 -16.96 -2.60
CA TRP A 288 -10.86 -16.73 -1.22
C TRP A 288 -10.83 -17.98 -0.35
N ARG A 289 -11.66 -18.97 -0.66
CA ARG A 289 -11.85 -20.18 0.18
C ARG A 289 -11.01 -21.36 -0.26
N THR A 290 -10.40 -21.28 -1.43
CA THR A 290 -9.62 -22.38 -1.99
C THR A 290 -8.15 -22.18 -1.69
N LYS A 291 -7.46 -23.22 -1.20
CA LYS A 291 -6.03 -23.19 -1.01
C LYS A 291 -5.32 -23.05 -2.36
N LEU A 292 -4.96 -21.83 -2.71
CA LEU A 292 -4.26 -21.51 -3.95
C LEU A 292 -2.79 -21.85 -3.79
N GLN A 293 -2.38 -23.05 -4.17
CA GLN A 293 -0.98 -23.51 -4.07
C GLN A 293 -0.24 -23.49 -5.40
N LYS A 294 -0.92 -23.17 -6.51
CA LYS A 294 -0.34 -23.24 -7.84
C LYS A 294 -0.07 -21.86 -8.41
N ALA A 295 1.08 -21.74 -9.06
CA ALA A 295 1.46 -20.52 -9.78
C ALA A 295 0.49 -20.16 -10.91
N ASN A 296 -0.13 -21.17 -11.53
CA ASN A 296 -1.11 -21.01 -12.59
C ASN A 296 -2.25 -22.01 -12.35
N GLY A 297 -3.49 -21.56 -12.54
CA GLY A 297 -4.63 -22.44 -12.41
C GLY A 297 -5.97 -21.73 -12.42
N THR A 298 -7.03 -22.54 -12.59
CA THR A 298 -8.42 -22.09 -12.57
C THR A 298 -9.04 -22.43 -11.22
N TYR A 299 -9.78 -21.49 -10.67
CA TYR A 299 -10.47 -21.57 -9.38
C TYR A 299 -11.87 -20.98 -9.54
N GLY A 300 -12.87 -21.86 -9.76
CA GLY A 300 -14.18 -21.43 -10.19
C GLY A 300 -14.09 -20.68 -11.53
N ASP A 301 -14.66 -19.51 -11.59
CA ASP A 301 -14.62 -18.62 -12.76
C ASP A 301 -13.28 -17.83 -12.86
N TRP A 302 -12.42 -17.93 -11.86
CA TRP A 302 -11.18 -17.18 -11.79
C TRP A 302 -9.99 -17.98 -12.30
N TYR A 303 -9.09 -17.29 -13.00
CA TYR A 303 -7.82 -17.81 -13.47
C TYR A 303 -6.68 -16.95 -12.94
N VAL A 304 -5.64 -17.58 -12.40
CA VAL A 304 -4.43 -16.91 -11.90
C VAL A 304 -3.20 -17.42 -12.65
N GLU A 305 -2.33 -16.49 -13.04
CA GLU A 305 -1.10 -16.81 -13.79
C GLU A 305 0.08 -15.89 -13.41
N GLY A 306 1.28 -16.35 -13.74
CA GLY A 306 2.53 -15.57 -13.73
C GLY A 306 3.22 -15.48 -12.38
N SER A 307 2.52 -15.48 -11.29
CA SER A 307 3.14 -15.47 -9.96
C SER A 307 3.51 -16.85 -9.48
N LYS A 308 4.67 -17.01 -8.83
CA LYS A 308 5.04 -18.29 -8.25
C LYS A 308 4.13 -18.75 -7.12
N ARG A 309 3.40 -17.82 -6.49
CA ARG A 309 2.50 -18.12 -5.37
C ARG A 309 1.39 -17.10 -5.25
N TRP A 310 0.31 -17.28 -5.98
CA TRP A 310 -0.96 -16.78 -5.52
C TRP A 310 -1.44 -17.74 -4.42
N PHE A 311 -1.68 -17.26 -3.23
CA PHE A 311 -2.20 -18.12 -2.19
C PHE A 311 -3.16 -17.38 -1.25
N HIS A 312 -4.17 -18.12 -0.86
CA HIS A 312 -4.88 -17.97 0.38
C HIS A 312 -4.75 -19.32 1.08
N ASP A 313 -4.31 -19.37 2.31
CA ASP A 313 -4.23 -20.60 3.10
C ASP A 313 -5.17 -20.51 4.31
N PRO A 314 -6.43 -20.93 4.17
CA PRO A 314 -7.39 -20.89 5.28
C PRO A 314 -7.01 -21.84 6.42
N SER A 315 -6.07 -22.78 6.22
CA SER A 315 -5.67 -23.74 7.24
C SER A 315 -4.57 -23.24 8.16
N SER A 316 -3.78 -22.27 7.73
CA SER A 316 -2.67 -21.69 8.50
C SER A 316 -3.01 -20.34 9.15
N ASP A 317 -4.13 -19.75 8.77
CA ASP A 317 -4.58 -18.48 9.29
C ASP A 317 -5.92 -18.67 10.03
N PRO A 318 -5.98 -18.44 11.36
CA PRO A 318 -7.23 -18.51 12.11
C PRO A 318 -8.22 -17.39 11.71
N TYR A 319 -7.76 -16.41 10.94
CA TYR A 319 -8.57 -15.34 10.39
C TYR A 319 -8.92 -15.67 8.94
N ILE A 320 -10.22 -15.75 8.63
CA ILE A 320 -10.68 -15.80 7.23
C ILE A 320 -10.30 -14.47 6.61
N ARG A 321 -9.25 -14.47 5.79
CA ARG A 321 -8.83 -13.29 5.05
C ARG A 321 -9.55 -13.27 3.71
N ASP A 322 -10.27 -12.20 3.46
CA ASP A 322 -11.01 -12.02 2.21
C ASP A 322 -10.14 -11.45 1.08
N TYR A 323 -8.86 -11.85 1.01
CA TYR A 323 -7.94 -11.43 -0.04
C TYR A 323 -7.08 -12.57 -0.60
N ILE A 324 -6.63 -12.42 -1.84
CA ILE A 324 -5.55 -13.23 -2.41
C ILE A 324 -4.24 -12.47 -2.32
N GLN A 325 -3.17 -13.21 -2.13
CA GLN A 325 -1.84 -12.66 -1.98
C GLN A 325 -0.87 -13.33 -2.97
N ALA A 326 -0.16 -12.50 -3.74
CA ALA A 326 1.02 -12.92 -4.47
C ALA A 326 2.27 -12.65 -3.63
N SER A 327 3.15 -13.63 -3.44
CA SER A 327 4.32 -13.54 -2.55
C SER A 327 5.55 -14.18 -3.16
N TYR A 328 6.72 -13.65 -2.78
CA TYR A 328 8.07 -14.16 -3.00
C TYR A 328 8.51 -14.33 -4.47
N ASN A 329 9.59 -13.64 -4.86
CA ASN A 329 10.18 -13.69 -6.21
C ASN A 329 9.12 -13.58 -7.31
N LEU A 330 8.33 -12.51 -7.27
CA LEU A 330 7.18 -12.38 -8.13
C LEU A 330 7.60 -11.88 -9.52
N PRO A 331 7.50 -12.73 -10.56
CA PRO A 331 7.28 -12.22 -11.90
C PRO A 331 5.98 -11.42 -11.93
N ALA A 332 5.72 -10.73 -13.03
CA ALA A 332 4.40 -10.16 -13.28
C ALA A 332 3.33 -11.24 -13.17
N GLY A 333 2.17 -10.89 -12.63
CA GLY A 333 1.09 -11.85 -12.40
C GLY A 333 -0.27 -11.26 -12.67
N THR A 334 -1.24 -12.12 -12.95
CA THR A 334 -2.62 -11.78 -13.26
C THR A 334 -3.57 -12.64 -12.44
N ALA A 335 -4.63 -12.00 -11.92
CA ALA A 335 -5.83 -12.69 -11.45
C ALA A 335 -7.00 -12.15 -12.29
N LYS A 336 -7.68 -13.02 -13.04
CA LYS A 336 -8.73 -12.61 -13.96
C LYS A 336 -9.90 -13.59 -13.96
N ILE A 337 -11.02 -13.08 -14.38
CA ILE A 337 -12.25 -13.83 -14.63
C ILE A 337 -12.51 -13.87 -16.14
N VAL A 338 -12.98 -15.01 -16.62
CA VAL A 338 -13.40 -15.19 -18.01
C VAL A 338 -14.77 -15.83 -18.01
N LYS A 339 -15.80 -15.07 -18.40
CA LYS A 339 -17.18 -15.52 -18.30
C LYS A 339 -18.09 -14.90 -19.33
N GLU A 340 -19.07 -15.67 -19.82
CA GLU A 340 -20.18 -15.13 -20.62
C GLU A 340 -21.09 -14.27 -19.74
N MET A 341 -21.29 -13.03 -20.17
CA MET A 341 -22.11 -12.03 -19.49
C MET A 341 -23.07 -11.38 -20.49
N PRO A 342 -24.18 -10.75 -20.04
CA PRO A 342 -25.04 -9.99 -20.94
C PRO A 342 -24.26 -8.86 -21.62
N ALA A 343 -24.65 -8.49 -22.83
CA ALA A 343 -24.07 -7.34 -23.50
C ALA A 343 -24.32 -6.05 -22.69
N GLY A 344 -23.38 -5.14 -22.70
CA GLY A 344 -23.53 -3.89 -21.95
C GLY A 344 -22.22 -3.22 -21.60
N LYS A 345 -22.29 -2.09 -20.95
CA LYS A 345 -21.13 -1.40 -20.39
C LYS A 345 -20.88 -1.90 -18.98
N TYR A 346 -19.65 -2.28 -18.70
CA TYR A 346 -19.26 -2.84 -17.43
C TYR A 346 -18.30 -1.91 -16.68
N PHE A 347 -18.46 -1.94 -15.39
CA PHE A 347 -17.56 -1.36 -14.39
C PHE A 347 -16.96 -2.50 -13.57
N PHE A 348 -15.65 -2.65 -13.58
CA PHE A 348 -14.94 -3.61 -12.74
C PHE A 348 -14.03 -2.85 -11.81
N SER A 349 -14.12 -3.16 -10.51
CA SER A 349 -13.22 -2.63 -9.51
C SER A 349 -12.69 -3.71 -8.59
N CYS A 350 -11.56 -3.46 -7.98
CA CYS A 350 -11.06 -4.23 -6.85
C CYS A 350 -10.24 -3.33 -5.91
N GLU A 351 -10.10 -3.79 -4.69
CA GLU A 351 -9.19 -3.21 -3.73
C GLU A 351 -7.85 -3.93 -3.82
N SER A 352 -6.78 -3.17 -3.80
CA SER A 352 -5.43 -3.73 -3.89
C SER A 352 -4.43 -2.92 -3.09
N LYS A 353 -3.39 -3.60 -2.62
CA LYS A 353 -2.20 -3.00 -2.02
C LYS A 353 -0.96 -3.82 -2.33
N GLY A 354 0.19 -3.24 -2.13
CA GLY A 354 1.42 -3.99 -2.36
C GLY A 354 2.67 -3.22 -1.99
N TYR A 355 3.76 -3.96 -1.90
CA TYR A 355 5.07 -3.40 -1.64
C TYR A 355 6.15 -4.18 -2.40
N ARG A 356 7.26 -3.52 -2.62
CA ARG A 356 8.44 -4.08 -3.23
C ARG A 356 9.55 -4.16 -2.19
N MET A 357 10.25 -5.28 -2.12
CA MET A 357 11.46 -5.41 -1.32
C MET A 357 12.70 -5.42 -2.22
N ALA A 358 13.65 -4.56 -1.91
CA ALA A 358 15.01 -4.65 -2.41
C ALA A 358 15.84 -5.34 -1.33
N GLY A 359 16.14 -6.65 -1.47
CA GLY A 359 16.97 -7.35 -0.50
C GLY A 359 16.59 -8.80 -0.25
N THR A 360 17.45 -9.53 0.46
CA THR A 360 17.36 -10.99 0.63
C THR A 360 16.76 -11.44 1.96
N SER A 361 16.41 -10.54 2.87
CA SER A 361 16.03 -10.89 4.25
C SER A 361 14.66 -10.35 4.64
N SER A 362 13.85 -11.18 5.28
CA SER A 362 12.59 -10.76 5.91
C SER A 362 12.81 -9.76 7.08
N ALA A 363 14.04 -9.66 7.60
CA ALA A 363 14.41 -8.67 8.61
C ALA A 363 14.42 -7.23 8.07
N LEU A 364 14.44 -7.07 6.74
CA LEU A 364 14.45 -5.76 6.07
C LEU A 364 13.06 -5.12 5.95
N ARG A 365 11.99 -5.73 6.46
CA ARG A 365 10.62 -5.17 6.36
C ARG A 365 10.45 -3.79 6.99
N ASN A 366 11.36 -3.39 7.86
CA ASN A 366 11.35 -2.11 8.55
C ASN A 366 12.53 -1.22 8.16
N THR A 367 13.13 -1.46 7.00
CA THR A 367 14.30 -0.70 6.54
C THR A 367 13.94 0.21 5.38
N PRO A 368 14.71 1.28 5.13
CA PRO A 368 14.53 2.17 3.98
C PRO A 368 14.62 1.49 2.60
N ASP A 369 15.22 0.31 2.51
CA ASP A 369 15.25 -0.51 1.29
C ASP A 369 13.88 -1.09 0.90
N TYR A 370 12.91 -0.83 1.76
CA TYR A 370 11.55 -1.23 1.57
C TYR A 370 10.83 -0.19 0.72
N THR A 371 10.61 -0.53 -0.53
CA THR A 371 9.82 0.33 -1.40
C THR A 371 8.34 0.04 -1.17
N TYR A 372 7.69 0.95 -0.51
CA TYR A 372 6.28 0.87 -0.14
C TYR A 372 5.32 0.99 -1.33
N VAL A 373 5.85 1.18 -2.52
CA VAL A 373 5.06 1.40 -3.74
C VAL A 373 5.49 0.41 -4.81
N VAL A 374 4.51 -0.25 -5.44
CA VAL A 374 4.70 -1.02 -6.67
C VAL A 374 4.06 -0.26 -7.81
N GLU A 375 4.87 0.26 -8.70
CA GLU A 375 4.40 1.10 -9.80
C GLU A 375 3.80 0.27 -10.95
N GLY A 376 2.71 0.77 -11.51
CA GLY A 376 2.19 0.28 -12.79
C GLY A 376 1.32 -0.97 -12.72
N ALA A 377 0.72 -1.29 -11.56
CA ALA A 377 -0.36 -2.27 -11.49
C ALA A 377 -1.58 -1.82 -12.32
N LYS A 378 -2.47 -2.74 -12.67
CA LYS A 378 -3.62 -2.45 -13.53
C LYS A 378 -4.86 -3.21 -13.09
N VAL A 379 -6.02 -2.56 -13.21
CA VAL A 379 -7.30 -3.22 -13.39
C VAL A 379 -7.68 -3.17 -14.86
N PHE A 380 -8.34 -4.21 -15.39
CA PHE A 380 -8.65 -4.30 -16.82
C PHE A 380 -9.98 -5.00 -17.12
N ILE A 381 -10.61 -4.63 -18.23
CA ILE A 381 -11.69 -5.37 -18.90
C ILE A 381 -11.29 -5.46 -20.39
N GLY A 382 -11.09 -6.68 -20.90
CA GLY A 382 -10.63 -6.88 -22.26
C GLY A 382 -9.32 -6.17 -22.53
N ASN A 383 -9.35 -5.19 -23.43
CA ASN A 383 -8.20 -4.36 -23.77
C ASN A 383 -8.14 -3.02 -23.00
N ASP A 384 -9.20 -2.65 -22.32
CA ASP A 384 -9.25 -1.43 -21.54
C ASP A 384 -8.61 -1.66 -20.17
N SER A 385 -7.80 -0.72 -19.74
CA SER A 385 -7.13 -0.81 -18.45
C SER A 385 -6.84 0.55 -17.85
N VAL A 386 -6.81 0.60 -16.51
CA VAL A 386 -6.35 1.74 -15.73
C VAL A 386 -5.13 1.31 -14.95
N SER A 387 -4.03 2.05 -15.10
CA SER A 387 -2.78 1.83 -14.39
C SER A 387 -2.71 2.71 -13.15
N PHE A 388 -2.18 2.15 -12.07
CA PHE A 388 -2.00 2.83 -10.79
C PHE A 388 -0.80 2.24 -10.04
N ASN A 389 -0.44 2.89 -8.94
CA ASN A 389 0.60 2.39 -8.05
C ASN A 389 -0.04 1.72 -6.84
N LEU A 390 0.49 0.57 -6.45
CA LEU A 390 0.11 -0.09 -5.20
C LEU A 390 0.89 0.51 -4.05
N ASP A 391 0.21 0.83 -2.97
CA ASP A 391 0.81 1.27 -1.72
C ASP A 391 0.55 0.20 -0.65
N GLN A 392 1.52 -0.01 0.24
CA GLN A 392 1.38 -1.02 1.28
C GLN A 392 0.42 -0.61 2.40
N ARG A 393 0.30 0.68 2.65
CA ARG A 393 -0.38 1.19 3.84
C ARG A 393 -1.83 0.74 3.94
N ASN A 394 -2.56 0.89 2.82
CA ASN A 394 -4.00 0.61 2.79
C ASN A 394 -4.39 -0.05 1.49
N PHE A 395 -5.47 -0.80 1.52
CA PHE A 395 -6.15 -1.18 0.29
C PHE A 395 -6.74 0.05 -0.37
N GLU A 396 -6.54 0.18 -1.67
CA GLU A 396 -7.05 1.25 -2.50
C GLU A 396 -7.97 0.68 -3.57
N ARG A 397 -9.09 1.35 -3.81
CA ARG A 397 -10.05 0.98 -4.85
C ARG A 397 -9.63 1.58 -6.18
N HIS A 398 -9.62 0.76 -7.21
CA HIS A 398 -9.39 1.18 -8.58
C HIS A 398 -10.42 0.52 -9.48
N PHE A 399 -10.86 1.23 -10.52
CA PHE A 399 -11.83 0.70 -11.45
C PHE A 399 -11.46 0.97 -12.91
N VAL A 400 -12.08 0.21 -13.77
CA VAL A 400 -12.05 0.37 -15.23
C VAL A 400 -13.44 0.13 -15.78
N MET A 401 -13.75 0.79 -16.90
CA MET A 401 -15.00 0.58 -17.61
C MET A 401 -14.71 0.14 -19.05
N SER A 402 -15.54 -0.77 -19.56
CA SER A 402 -15.50 -1.22 -20.94
C SER A 402 -16.86 -1.69 -21.40
N THR A 403 -17.06 -1.78 -22.72
CA THR A 403 -18.29 -2.29 -23.30
C THR A 403 -18.08 -3.70 -23.82
N LEU A 404 -18.99 -4.61 -23.46
CA LEU A 404 -19.06 -5.98 -23.92
C LEU A 404 -20.17 -6.09 -24.97
N ALA A 405 -19.83 -6.52 -26.17
CA ALA A 405 -20.80 -6.76 -27.21
C ALA A 405 -21.57 -8.08 -27.01
N ASP A 406 -22.67 -8.26 -27.71
CA ASP A 406 -23.44 -9.51 -27.67
C ASP A 406 -22.61 -10.70 -28.16
N GLY A 407 -22.59 -11.76 -27.37
CA GLY A 407 -21.81 -12.97 -27.65
C GLY A 407 -20.32 -12.88 -27.31
N GLU A 408 -19.83 -11.73 -26.82
CA GLU A 408 -18.48 -11.62 -26.30
C GLU A 408 -18.38 -12.20 -24.88
N THR A 409 -17.18 -12.65 -24.54
CA THR A 409 -16.87 -13.14 -23.20
C THR A 409 -16.19 -12.04 -22.39
N LEU A 410 -16.72 -11.73 -21.22
CA LEU A 410 -16.06 -10.86 -20.25
C LEU A 410 -14.70 -11.44 -19.90
N ASN A 411 -13.66 -10.61 -19.97
CA ASN A 411 -12.32 -10.90 -19.49
C ASN A 411 -11.88 -9.71 -18.63
N ALA A 412 -12.05 -9.82 -17.32
CA ALA A 412 -11.77 -8.73 -16.38
C ALA A 412 -10.85 -9.18 -15.26
N GLY A 413 -10.05 -8.29 -14.73
CA GLY A 413 -9.16 -8.68 -13.64
C GLY A 413 -8.16 -7.61 -13.22
N PHE A 414 -7.20 -8.11 -12.46
CA PHE A 414 -6.10 -7.36 -11.88
C PHE A 414 -4.77 -7.94 -12.35
N TRP A 415 -3.86 -7.06 -12.72
CA TRP A 415 -2.49 -7.39 -13.11
C TRP A 415 -1.49 -6.57 -12.28
N HIS A 416 -0.39 -7.19 -11.90
CA HIS A 416 0.73 -6.51 -11.25
C HIS A 416 2.04 -6.76 -11.99
N PRO A 417 2.96 -5.78 -12.02
CA PRO A 417 4.29 -5.96 -12.57
C PRO A 417 5.14 -6.88 -11.69
N ALA A 418 6.30 -7.27 -12.20
CA ALA A 418 7.29 -7.97 -11.40
C ALA A 418 7.74 -7.10 -10.20
N THR A 419 7.71 -7.70 -9.01
CA THR A 419 8.15 -7.03 -7.77
C THR A 419 9.55 -7.44 -7.34
N SER A 420 10.13 -8.45 -7.99
CA SER A 420 11.52 -8.86 -7.75
C SER A 420 12.48 -8.01 -8.58
N VAL A 421 13.58 -7.57 -7.94
CA VAL A 421 14.74 -6.99 -8.60
C VAL A 421 15.86 -8.02 -8.55
N ASP A 422 16.48 -8.34 -9.70
CA ASP A 422 17.64 -9.21 -9.80
C ASP A 422 17.47 -10.60 -9.17
N ASN A 423 16.28 -11.21 -9.28
CA ASN A 423 15.95 -12.52 -8.68
C ASN A 423 16.07 -12.59 -7.15
N LYS A 424 16.13 -11.45 -6.47
CA LYS A 424 16.08 -11.36 -5.00
C LYS A 424 14.64 -11.46 -4.52
N LEU A 425 14.44 -11.74 -3.23
CA LEU A 425 13.12 -11.86 -2.62
C LEU A 425 12.29 -10.61 -2.93
N GLY A 426 11.23 -10.80 -3.71
CA GLY A 426 10.31 -9.74 -4.10
C GLY A 426 9.33 -9.39 -2.99
N GLY A 427 8.61 -8.29 -3.17
CA GLY A 427 7.55 -7.85 -2.29
C GLY A 427 6.31 -8.74 -2.31
N GLN A 428 5.21 -8.18 -1.86
CA GLN A 428 3.90 -8.84 -1.87
C GLN A 428 2.88 -7.94 -2.55
N VAL A 429 1.91 -8.54 -3.20
CA VAL A 429 0.77 -7.86 -3.80
C VAL A 429 -0.50 -8.53 -3.32
N PHE A 430 -1.48 -7.73 -2.96
CA PHE A 430 -2.75 -8.19 -2.42
C PHE A 430 -3.89 -7.65 -3.28
N MET A 431 -4.93 -8.45 -3.48
CA MET A 431 -6.19 -8.05 -4.10
C MET A 431 -7.35 -8.59 -3.28
N GLN A 432 -8.36 -7.76 -3.08
CA GLN A 432 -9.62 -8.15 -2.42
C GLN A 432 -10.82 -7.46 -3.06
N THR A 433 -12.01 -7.86 -2.65
CA THR A 433 -13.30 -7.23 -2.97
C THR A 433 -13.47 -6.91 -4.45
N PRO A 434 -13.33 -7.91 -5.37
CA PRO A 434 -13.64 -7.66 -6.77
C PRO A 434 -15.14 -7.41 -6.93
N VAL A 435 -15.49 -6.27 -7.52
CA VAL A 435 -16.85 -5.85 -7.80
C VAL A 435 -17.03 -5.72 -9.30
N LEU A 436 -18.08 -6.32 -9.82
CA LEU A 436 -18.49 -6.21 -11.21
C LEU A 436 -19.89 -5.64 -11.28
N ARG A 437 -20.07 -4.57 -12.03
CA ARG A 437 -21.36 -3.91 -12.22
C ARG A 437 -21.66 -3.74 -13.70
N ILE A 438 -22.94 -3.84 -14.08
CA ILE A 438 -23.41 -3.44 -15.40
C ILE A 438 -23.95 -2.02 -15.30
N VAL A 439 -23.44 -1.13 -16.16
CA VAL A 439 -23.69 0.31 -16.10
C VAL A 439 -24.93 0.67 -16.90
N GLY A 440 -25.79 1.48 -16.32
CA GLY A 440 -27.01 1.98 -16.92
C GLY A 440 -27.90 2.60 -15.86
N ASP A 441 -28.98 3.24 -16.28
CA ASP A 441 -29.98 3.79 -15.39
C ASP A 441 -30.62 2.68 -14.57
N ASN A 442 -30.38 2.67 -13.28
CA ASN A 442 -30.91 1.68 -12.33
C ASN A 442 -31.75 2.32 -11.23
N ALA A 443 -32.04 3.61 -11.31
CA ALA A 443 -32.89 4.29 -10.34
C ALA A 443 -34.29 3.65 -10.22
N ASN A 444 -34.76 3.06 -11.31
CA ASN A 444 -36.04 2.32 -11.37
C ASN A 444 -35.85 0.79 -11.50
N GLY A 445 -34.65 0.27 -11.26
CA GLY A 445 -34.36 -1.17 -11.37
C GLY A 445 -34.26 -1.69 -12.82
N GLU A 446 -34.04 -0.84 -13.81
CA GLU A 446 -34.01 -1.27 -15.22
C GLU A 446 -32.84 -2.22 -15.52
N MET A 447 -31.65 -1.94 -14.97
CA MET A 447 -30.50 -2.82 -15.14
C MET A 447 -30.66 -4.13 -14.37
N GLN A 448 -31.23 -4.10 -13.20
CA GLN A 448 -31.59 -5.29 -12.45
C GLN A 448 -32.49 -6.19 -13.28
N LYS A 449 -33.58 -5.65 -13.78
CA LYS A 449 -34.53 -6.40 -14.61
C LYS A 449 -33.86 -6.97 -15.85
N TYR A 450 -33.03 -6.20 -16.54
CA TYR A 450 -32.30 -6.66 -17.72
C TYR A 450 -31.43 -7.89 -17.41
N VAL A 451 -30.69 -7.87 -16.31
CA VAL A 451 -29.85 -9.00 -15.90
C VAL A 451 -30.67 -10.21 -15.48
N GLU A 452 -31.78 -10.01 -14.73
CA GLU A 452 -32.69 -11.09 -14.31
C GLU A 452 -33.32 -11.78 -15.52
N ASP A 453 -33.76 -11.00 -16.53
CA ASP A 453 -34.29 -11.54 -17.80
C ASP A 453 -33.22 -12.34 -18.54
N TYR A 454 -31.97 -11.86 -18.61
CA TYR A 454 -30.86 -12.58 -19.24
C TYR A 454 -30.58 -13.92 -18.53
N VAL A 455 -30.50 -13.95 -17.20
CA VAL A 455 -30.25 -15.17 -16.43
C VAL A 455 -31.37 -16.18 -16.65
N SER A 456 -32.62 -15.71 -16.68
CA SER A 456 -33.79 -16.55 -16.93
C SER A 456 -33.76 -17.17 -18.33
N LEU A 457 -33.44 -16.38 -19.35
CA LEU A 457 -33.31 -16.87 -20.74
C LEU A 457 -32.16 -17.87 -20.90
N LYS A 458 -31.02 -17.64 -20.25
CA LYS A 458 -29.89 -18.59 -20.24
C LYS A 458 -30.27 -19.92 -19.60
N ALA A 459 -31.01 -19.91 -18.49
CA ALA A 459 -31.49 -21.12 -17.83
C ALA A 459 -32.41 -21.92 -18.76
N ILE A 460 -33.35 -21.26 -19.44
CA ILE A 460 -34.27 -21.90 -20.43
C ILE A 460 -33.46 -22.48 -21.60
N ALA A 461 -32.51 -21.73 -22.15
CA ALA A 461 -31.66 -22.20 -23.27
C ALA A 461 -30.84 -23.44 -22.86
N THR A 462 -30.30 -23.46 -21.64
CA THR A 462 -29.56 -24.62 -21.10
C THR A 462 -30.45 -25.85 -20.98
N GLN A 463 -31.69 -25.71 -20.47
CA GLN A 463 -32.65 -26.80 -20.39
C GLN A 463 -33.07 -27.29 -21.77
N ALA A 464 -33.33 -26.38 -22.70
CA ALA A 464 -33.67 -26.74 -24.09
C ALA A 464 -32.56 -27.53 -24.79
N ASN A 465 -31.27 -27.10 -24.58
CA ASN A 465 -30.13 -27.83 -25.13
C ASN A 465 -29.97 -29.22 -24.49
N ALA A 466 -30.19 -29.35 -23.18
CA ALA A 466 -30.16 -30.64 -22.51
C ALA A 466 -31.25 -31.59 -23.05
N LEU A 467 -32.47 -31.10 -23.22
CA LEU A 467 -33.57 -31.86 -23.81
C LEU A 467 -33.25 -32.28 -25.27
N LYS A 468 -32.66 -31.39 -26.06
CA LYS A 468 -32.20 -31.70 -27.45
C LYS A 468 -31.17 -32.82 -27.42
N VAL A 469 -30.16 -32.79 -26.57
CA VAL A 469 -29.14 -33.83 -26.48
C VAL A 469 -29.76 -35.18 -26.05
N MET A 470 -30.74 -35.15 -25.15
CA MET A 470 -31.48 -36.36 -24.75
C MET A 470 -32.29 -36.92 -25.88
N LEU A 471 -32.99 -36.07 -26.65
CA LEU A 471 -33.79 -36.47 -27.81
C LEU A 471 -32.85 -37.05 -28.92
N ASP A 472 -31.75 -36.37 -29.23
CA ASP A 472 -30.81 -36.87 -30.24
C ASP A 472 -30.22 -38.23 -29.81
N SER A 473 -29.95 -38.44 -28.51
CA SER A 473 -29.52 -39.71 -27.96
C SER A 473 -30.56 -40.79 -28.06
N ALA A 474 -31.84 -40.47 -27.76
CA ALA A 474 -32.96 -41.39 -27.90
C ALA A 474 -33.17 -41.82 -29.37
N VAL A 475 -33.05 -40.86 -30.30
CA VAL A 475 -33.13 -41.18 -31.76
C VAL A 475 -32.03 -42.16 -32.15
N VAL A 476 -30.80 -41.97 -31.69
CA VAL A 476 -29.66 -42.88 -31.96
C VAL A 476 -29.93 -44.28 -31.39
N VAL A 477 -30.41 -44.35 -30.13
CA VAL A 477 -30.71 -45.64 -29.49
C VAL A 477 -31.86 -46.35 -30.19
N SER A 478 -32.91 -45.61 -30.58
CA SER A 478 -34.05 -46.19 -31.29
C SER A 478 -33.70 -46.73 -32.65
N ALA A 479 -32.66 -46.20 -33.30
CA ALA A 479 -32.16 -46.66 -34.59
C ALA A 479 -31.34 -47.97 -34.51
N LYS A 480 -30.89 -48.38 -33.30
CA LYS A 480 -30.09 -49.59 -33.15
C LYS A 480 -30.98 -50.86 -33.22
N ALA A 481 -30.58 -51.79 -34.10
CA ALA A 481 -31.32 -53.05 -34.27
C ALA A 481 -31.37 -53.93 -33.03
N GLU A 482 -30.43 -53.75 -32.12
CA GLU A 482 -30.32 -54.51 -30.87
C GLU A 482 -31.40 -54.19 -29.80
N TYR A 483 -32.16 -53.10 -30.03
CA TYR A 483 -33.25 -52.70 -29.10
C TYR A 483 -34.62 -52.55 -29.81
N PRO A 484 -35.09 -53.58 -30.52
CA PRO A 484 -36.30 -53.48 -31.32
C PRO A 484 -37.61 -53.40 -30.50
N TRP A 485 -37.59 -53.89 -29.30
CA TRP A 485 -38.79 -53.92 -28.38
C TRP A 485 -38.99 -52.60 -27.59
N GLY A 486 -37.96 -51.76 -27.48
CA GLY A 486 -38.10 -50.42 -26.90
C GLY A 486 -38.27 -49.31 -27.90
N LYS A 487 -38.27 -49.64 -29.22
CA LYS A 487 -38.21 -48.66 -30.30
C LYS A 487 -39.45 -47.78 -30.45
N ALA A 488 -40.58 -48.28 -30.01
CA ALA A 488 -41.88 -47.58 -30.06
C ALA A 488 -42.08 -46.65 -28.83
N GLU A 489 -41.27 -46.80 -27.78
CA GLU A 489 -41.38 -46.01 -26.54
C GLU A 489 -40.33 -44.90 -26.48
N LEU A 490 -39.30 -44.93 -27.33
CA LEU A 490 -38.30 -43.89 -27.52
C LEU A 490 -38.69 -42.95 -28.63
#